data_9f1ac75889847362c19b7b6aa0410a9c
#
_entry.id   9f1ac75889847362c19b7b6aa0410a9c
#
_cell.length_a   1.000
_cell.length_b   1.000
_cell.length_c   1.000
_cell.angle_alpha   90.00
_cell.angle_beta   90.00
_cell.angle_gamma   90.00
#
_symmetry.space_group_name_H-M   'P 1'
#
loop_
_entity.id
_entity.type
_entity.pdbx_description
1 polymer ?
#
loop_
_entity_poly.entity_id
_entity_poly.type
_entity_poly.pdbx_seq_one_letter_code
_entity_poly.pdbx_strand_id
1 'polypeptide(L)'
;MEHQASPQHSTDTPADTNGSDHIVRLRIPAKAEYITLGRLALTGLSRLQELPEEALADMKLALTEACSNSVRHAYRDGRDGTVEIVYELDADRLAIEVMDDGPGFDYVESEGEDRELTEGGLGIAIIRSLSDEFELGERETGGGSRLRFVKHL
;
A
#
# COMPACT_ATOMS: atom_id res chain seq x y z
N MET A 1 -38.44 27.96 47.49
CA MET A 1 -38.62 26.63 46.89
C MET A 1 -37.76 26.55 45.66
N GLU A 2 -36.61 25.94 45.81
CA GLU A 2 -35.59 25.84 44.76
C GLU A 2 -35.82 24.58 43.96
N HIS A 3 -36.00 24.72 42.65
CA HIS A 3 -35.98 23.62 41.72
C HIS A 3 -34.58 23.51 41.17
N GLN A 4 -33.83 22.51 41.66
CA GLN A 4 -32.58 22.11 41.08
C GLN A 4 -32.85 21.27 39.81
N ALA A 5 -32.50 21.82 38.66
CA ALA A 5 -32.44 21.07 37.44
C ALA A 5 -31.08 20.32 37.38
N SER A 6 -31.13 19.01 37.37
CA SER A 6 -29.96 18.15 37.14
C SER A 6 -29.48 18.28 35.72
N PRO A 7 -28.17 18.37 35.48
CA PRO A 7 -27.65 18.35 34.10
C PRO A 7 -27.74 16.93 33.55
N GLN A 8 -28.42 16.82 32.43
CA GLN A 8 -28.41 15.59 31.64
C GLN A 8 -27.04 15.41 31.03
N HIS A 9 -26.37 14.36 31.43
CA HIS A 9 -25.16 13.89 30.81
C HIS A 9 -25.53 13.31 29.44
N SER A 10 -25.28 14.07 28.39
CA SER A 10 -25.26 13.54 27.04
C SER A 10 -24.02 12.66 26.92
N THR A 11 -24.21 11.36 26.94
CA THR A 11 -23.16 10.42 26.52
C THR A 11 -23.08 10.50 24.99
N ASP A 12 -22.23 11.38 24.52
CA ASP A 12 -21.75 11.30 23.15
C ASP A 12 -21.00 9.98 23.01
N THR A 13 -21.66 9.01 22.45
CA THR A 13 -21.01 7.81 21.92
C THR A 13 -20.25 8.25 20.68
N PRO A 14 -18.91 8.11 20.65
CA PRO A 14 -18.18 8.41 19.42
C PRO A 14 -18.71 7.47 18.35
N ALA A 15 -19.10 8.05 17.23
CA ALA A 15 -19.48 7.31 16.04
C ALA A 15 -18.36 6.34 15.66
N ASP A 16 -18.72 5.09 15.41
CA ASP A 16 -17.85 4.08 14.83
C ASP A 16 -17.19 4.65 13.57
N THR A 17 -15.97 5.11 13.73
CA THR A 17 -15.10 5.38 12.59
C THR A 17 -14.70 4.02 12.06
N ASN A 18 -15.34 3.58 10.97
CA ASN A 18 -14.88 2.52 10.09
C ASN A 18 -13.58 2.96 9.41
N GLY A 19 -12.57 3.30 10.20
CA GLY A 19 -11.22 3.59 9.78
C GLY A 19 -10.35 2.38 10.06
N SER A 20 -9.34 2.19 9.24
CA SER A 20 -8.31 1.18 9.49
C SER A 20 -7.73 1.37 10.88
N ASP A 21 -7.62 0.30 11.65
CA ASP A 21 -7.12 0.34 13.03
C ASP A 21 -5.68 0.87 13.08
N HIS A 22 -4.88 0.56 12.05
CA HIS A 22 -3.51 1.04 11.91
C HIS A 22 -3.22 1.52 10.49
N ILE A 23 -2.84 2.78 10.38
CA ILE A 23 -2.34 3.38 9.13
C ILE A 23 -0.91 3.84 9.36
N VAL A 24 0.02 3.32 8.57
CA VAL A 24 1.43 3.72 8.59
C VAL A 24 1.84 4.21 7.21
N ARG A 25 2.51 5.34 7.16
CA ARG A 25 3.07 5.92 5.94
C ARG A 25 4.58 5.94 6.02
N LEU A 26 5.23 5.44 4.99
CA LEU A 26 6.67 5.42 4.86
C LEU A 26 7.06 6.06 3.54
N ARG A 27 7.95 7.02 3.59
CA ARG A 27 8.52 7.66 2.41
C ARG A 27 9.99 7.36 2.33
N ILE A 28 10.43 6.77 1.23
CA ILE A 28 11.81 6.36 1.01
C ILE A 28 12.37 6.98 -0.28
N PRO A 29 13.69 7.19 -0.34
CA PRO A 29 14.34 7.45 -1.63
C PRO A 29 14.06 6.31 -2.62
N ALA A 30 13.89 6.66 -3.89
CA ALA A 30 13.62 5.69 -4.95
C ALA A 30 14.90 4.93 -5.36
N LYS A 31 15.44 4.19 -4.43
CA LYS A 31 16.65 3.37 -4.59
C LYS A 31 16.42 1.97 -4.02
N ALA A 32 16.94 0.97 -4.71
CA ALA A 32 16.71 -0.43 -4.38
C ALA A 32 17.10 -0.79 -2.94
N GLU A 33 18.17 -0.21 -2.40
CA GLU A 33 18.64 -0.47 -1.03
C GLU A 33 17.66 -0.04 0.07
N TYR A 34 16.75 0.90 -0.23
CA TYR A 34 15.74 1.36 0.73
C TYR A 34 14.49 0.50 0.79
N ILE A 35 14.28 -0.41 -0.17
CA ILE A 35 13.10 -1.30 -0.20
C ILE A 35 13.04 -2.17 1.06
N THR A 36 14.17 -2.53 1.62
CA THR A 36 14.26 -3.27 2.90
C THR A 36 13.51 -2.59 4.03
N LEU A 37 13.51 -1.25 4.08
CA LEU A 37 12.78 -0.50 5.11
C LEU A 37 11.27 -0.73 5.02
N GLY A 38 10.73 -0.82 3.81
CA GLY A 38 9.33 -1.15 3.59
C GLY A 38 8.97 -2.54 4.11
N ARG A 39 9.83 -3.51 3.90
CA ARG A 39 9.67 -4.88 4.41
C ARG A 39 9.75 -4.94 5.93
N LEU A 40 10.68 -4.19 6.54
CA LEU A 40 10.82 -4.11 8.00
C LEU A 40 9.60 -3.45 8.65
N ALA A 41 9.05 -2.41 8.03
CA ALA A 41 7.82 -1.78 8.49
C ALA A 41 6.65 -2.78 8.51
N LEU A 42 6.51 -3.60 7.46
CA LEU A 42 5.50 -4.64 7.39
C LEU A 42 5.70 -5.71 8.47
N THR A 43 6.93 -6.12 8.74
CA THR A 43 7.26 -7.02 9.84
C THR A 43 6.88 -6.41 11.19
N GLY A 44 7.14 -5.12 11.38
CA GLY A 44 6.73 -4.39 12.59
C GLY A 44 5.22 -4.39 12.80
N LEU A 45 4.47 -4.13 11.73
CA LEU A 45 3.00 -4.14 11.76
C LEU A 45 2.43 -5.53 12.12
N SER A 46 3.07 -6.59 11.64
CA SER A 46 2.65 -7.96 11.95
C SER A 46 2.73 -8.33 13.43
N ARG A 47 3.46 -7.53 14.22
CA ARG A 47 3.56 -7.69 15.68
C ARG A 47 2.48 -6.93 16.45
N LEU A 48 1.90 -5.91 15.81
CA LEU A 48 0.77 -5.16 16.40
C LEU A 48 -0.52 -5.97 16.28
N GLN A 49 -0.64 -6.72 15.23
CA GLN A 49 -1.76 -7.64 14.99
C GLN A 49 -1.20 -8.90 14.35
N GLU A 50 -1.46 -10.05 14.92
CA GLU A 50 -0.98 -11.33 14.39
C GLU A 50 -1.50 -11.56 12.96
N LEU A 51 -0.58 -11.51 12.01
CA LEU A 51 -0.86 -11.89 10.62
C LEU A 51 -0.52 -13.35 10.42
N PRO A 52 -1.32 -14.11 9.65
CA PRO A 52 -0.91 -15.43 9.20
C PRO A 52 0.46 -15.38 8.51
N GLU A 53 1.34 -16.31 8.81
CA GLU A 53 2.71 -16.32 8.25
C GLU A 53 2.72 -16.32 6.72
N GLU A 54 1.81 -17.05 6.11
CA GLU A 54 1.67 -17.08 4.64
C GLU A 54 1.25 -15.72 4.07
N ALA A 55 0.28 -15.07 4.70
CA ALA A 55 -0.16 -13.73 4.30
C ALA A 55 0.98 -12.70 4.42
N LEU A 56 1.75 -12.76 5.50
CA LEU A 56 2.91 -11.87 5.69
C LEU A 56 3.98 -12.10 4.63
N ALA A 57 4.30 -13.36 4.31
CA ALA A 57 5.28 -13.71 3.28
C ALA A 57 4.81 -13.24 1.89
N ASP A 58 3.56 -13.48 1.55
CA ASP A 58 2.96 -13.04 0.28
C ASP A 58 3.00 -11.53 0.14
N MET A 59 2.63 -10.80 1.18
CA MET A 59 2.60 -9.35 1.16
C MET A 59 4.00 -8.72 1.14
N LYS A 60 4.99 -9.35 1.77
CA LYS A 60 6.40 -8.93 1.65
C LYS A 60 6.91 -9.08 0.23
N LEU A 61 6.58 -10.18 -0.44
CA LEU A 61 7.00 -10.39 -1.83
C LEU A 61 6.29 -9.40 -2.76
N ALA A 62 4.98 -9.23 -2.62
CA ALA A 62 4.20 -8.27 -3.39
C ALA A 62 4.72 -6.84 -3.22
N LEU A 63 5.03 -6.44 -1.98
CA LEU A 63 5.62 -5.13 -1.68
C LEU A 63 6.98 -4.94 -2.36
N THR A 64 7.83 -5.95 -2.31
CA THR A 64 9.15 -5.91 -2.95
C THR A 64 9.01 -5.71 -4.45
N GLU A 65 8.12 -6.43 -5.10
CA GLU A 65 7.85 -6.29 -6.53
C GLU A 65 7.28 -4.91 -6.88
N ALA A 66 6.34 -4.42 -6.11
CA ALA A 66 5.74 -3.10 -6.31
C ALA A 66 6.77 -1.96 -6.17
N CYS A 67 7.59 -2.00 -5.13
CA CYS A 67 8.65 -1.00 -4.92
C CYS A 67 9.74 -1.10 -5.99
N SER A 68 10.13 -2.30 -6.40
CA SER A 68 11.11 -2.52 -7.47
C SER A 68 10.62 -1.96 -8.80
N ASN A 69 9.34 -2.12 -9.10
CA ASN A 69 8.72 -1.53 -10.28
C ASN A 69 8.77 0.01 -10.23
N SER A 70 8.39 0.60 -9.11
CA SER A 70 8.45 2.05 -8.94
C SER A 70 9.87 2.61 -9.10
N VAL A 71 10.87 1.94 -8.52
CA VAL A 71 12.27 2.34 -8.63
C VAL A 71 12.78 2.24 -10.08
N ARG A 72 12.46 1.16 -10.78
CA ARG A 72 12.93 0.95 -12.17
C ARG A 72 12.25 1.84 -13.18
N HIS A 73 10.92 2.01 -13.08
CA HIS A 73 10.13 2.66 -14.10
C HIS A 73 9.97 4.17 -13.90
N ALA A 74 9.84 4.61 -12.67
CA ALA A 74 9.66 6.02 -12.36
C ALA A 74 10.94 6.85 -12.56
N TYR A 75 12.12 6.22 -12.36
CA TYR A 75 13.39 6.95 -12.27
C TYR A 75 14.48 6.40 -13.20
N ARG A 76 14.09 5.97 -14.40
CA ARG A 76 15.00 5.45 -15.43
C ARG A 76 16.14 6.39 -15.82
N ASP A 77 15.89 7.71 -15.73
CA ASP A 77 16.83 8.74 -16.18
C ASP A 77 17.78 9.23 -15.08
N GLY A 78 17.91 8.49 -13.98
CA GLY A 78 18.78 8.85 -12.85
C GLY A 78 18.28 10.04 -12.06
N ARG A 79 16.99 10.37 -12.14
CA ARG A 79 16.37 11.40 -11.32
C ARG A 79 16.31 10.96 -9.87
N ASP A 80 16.59 11.90 -8.96
CA ASP A 80 16.25 11.70 -7.56
C ASP A 80 14.74 11.78 -7.39
N GLY A 81 14.17 10.73 -6.80
CA GLY A 81 12.75 10.64 -6.55
C GLY A 81 12.46 9.91 -5.25
N THR A 82 11.19 9.83 -4.91
CA THR A 82 10.70 9.17 -3.72
C THR A 82 9.61 8.17 -4.01
N VAL A 83 9.55 7.12 -3.20
CA VAL A 83 8.46 6.16 -3.17
C VAL A 83 7.75 6.29 -1.83
N GLU A 84 6.44 6.45 -1.87
CA GLU A 84 5.60 6.46 -0.68
C GLU A 84 4.86 5.13 -0.57
N ILE A 85 4.90 4.53 0.61
CA ILE A 85 4.23 3.28 0.92
C ILE A 85 3.23 3.56 2.03
N VAL A 86 1.98 3.20 1.81
CA VAL A 86 0.92 3.29 2.82
C VAL A 86 0.47 1.89 3.19
N TYR A 87 0.46 1.60 4.47
CA TYR A 87 -0.04 0.35 5.04
C TYR A 87 -1.33 0.65 5.78
N GLU A 88 -2.39 -0.08 5.47
CA GLU A 88 -3.65 -0.03 6.18
C GLU A 88 -3.95 -1.41 6.72
N LEU A 89 -3.90 -1.56 8.03
CA LEU A 89 -4.14 -2.84 8.72
C LEU A 89 -5.42 -2.77 9.54
N ASP A 90 -6.35 -3.62 9.19
CA ASP A 90 -7.59 -3.86 9.92
C ASP A 90 -7.62 -5.30 10.46
N ALA A 91 -8.64 -5.64 11.23
CA ALA A 91 -8.81 -6.97 11.79
C ALA A 91 -8.89 -8.08 10.74
N ASP A 92 -9.41 -7.77 9.54
CA ASP A 92 -9.75 -8.73 8.49
C ASP A 92 -9.02 -8.50 7.16
N ARG A 93 -8.19 -7.46 7.07
CA ARG A 93 -7.45 -7.17 5.83
C ARG A 93 -6.19 -6.35 6.06
N LEU A 94 -5.23 -6.55 5.17
CA LEU A 94 -4.06 -5.70 5.02
C LEU A 94 -4.06 -5.13 3.60
N ALA A 95 -4.10 -3.81 3.48
CA ALA A 95 -3.95 -3.11 2.22
C ALA A 95 -2.59 -2.41 2.18
N ILE A 96 -1.91 -2.49 1.05
CA ILE A 96 -0.67 -1.78 0.80
C ILE A 96 -0.82 -0.97 -0.48
N GLU A 97 -0.38 0.27 -0.42
CA GLU A 97 -0.39 1.19 -1.55
C GLU A 97 1.02 1.72 -1.76
N VAL A 98 1.51 1.62 -2.98
CA VAL A 98 2.84 2.10 -3.39
C VAL A 98 2.65 3.18 -4.44
N MET A 99 3.19 4.36 -4.16
CA MET A 99 3.09 5.54 -5.02
C MET A 99 4.46 6.10 -5.33
N ASP A 100 4.63 6.61 -6.53
CA ASP A 100 5.81 7.35 -6.93
C ASP A 100 5.42 8.66 -7.63
N ASP A 101 6.39 9.55 -7.80
CA ASP A 101 6.24 10.84 -8.46
C ASP A 101 6.89 10.87 -9.86
N GLY A 102 7.10 9.71 -10.44
CA GLY A 102 7.63 9.55 -11.79
C GLY A 102 6.64 9.95 -12.88
N PRO A 103 6.98 9.68 -14.17
CA PRO A 103 6.14 10.09 -15.31
C PRO A 103 4.81 9.32 -15.43
N GLY A 104 4.53 8.38 -14.53
CA GLY A 104 3.36 7.53 -14.58
C GLY A 104 3.62 6.23 -15.38
N PHE A 105 2.63 5.34 -15.37
CA PHE A 105 2.70 4.13 -16.17
C PHE A 105 2.23 4.42 -17.59
N ASP A 106 3.12 4.28 -18.57
CA ASP A 106 2.75 3.90 -19.92
C ASP A 106 2.47 2.38 -19.93
N TYR A 107 1.46 1.98 -19.19
CA TYR A 107 0.96 0.62 -19.29
C TYR A 107 0.14 0.54 -20.56
N VAL A 108 0.80 0.29 -21.68
CA VAL A 108 0.13 -0.18 -22.87
C VAL A 108 -0.36 -1.58 -22.55
N GLU A 109 -1.66 -1.70 -22.39
CA GLU A 109 -2.34 -3.00 -22.41
C GLU A 109 -2.08 -3.67 -23.75
N SER A 110 -0.91 -4.26 -23.93
CA SER A 110 -0.67 -5.14 -25.07
C SER A 110 -1.46 -6.42 -24.82
N GLU A 111 -2.56 -6.57 -25.55
CA GLU A 111 -3.30 -7.83 -25.63
C GLU A 111 -2.41 -8.85 -26.35
N GLY A 112 -1.87 -9.86 -25.64
CA GLY A 112 -1.11 -10.93 -26.22
C GLY A 112 -0.21 -11.67 -25.24
N GLU A 113 0.25 -12.84 -25.65
CA GLU A 113 1.12 -13.74 -24.89
C GLU A 113 2.51 -13.13 -24.55
N ASP A 114 2.87 -12.00 -25.14
CA ASP A 114 4.12 -11.27 -24.89
C ASP A 114 4.11 -10.44 -23.60
N ARG A 115 3.00 -10.41 -22.87
CA ARG A 115 2.86 -9.68 -21.59
C ARG A 115 3.80 -10.17 -20.49
N GLU A 116 4.11 -11.44 -20.49
CA GLU A 116 4.92 -12.06 -19.44
C GLU A 116 6.42 -11.79 -19.59
N LEU A 117 6.85 -11.34 -20.76
CA LEU A 117 8.27 -11.18 -21.10
C LEU A 117 8.78 -9.74 -21.01
N THR A 118 7.92 -8.74 -20.79
CA THR A 118 8.37 -7.38 -20.59
C THR A 118 8.79 -7.16 -19.14
N GLU A 119 9.94 -6.49 -18.92
CA GLU A 119 10.36 -6.05 -17.60
C GLU A 119 9.23 -5.27 -16.92
N GLY A 120 8.71 -5.76 -15.83
CA GLY A 120 7.58 -5.19 -15.09
C GLY A 120 6.26 -5.93 -15.25
N GLY A 121 6.00 -6.61 -16.35
CA GLY A 121 4.81 -7.43 -16.55
C GLY A 121 4.76 -8.63 -15.61
N LEU A 122 5.89 -9.28 -15.39
CA LEU A 122 6.02 -10.41 -14.46
C LEU A 122 5.81 -9.97 -13.01
N GLY A 123 6.38 -8.84 -12.60
CA GLY A 123 6.21 -8.30 -11.26
C GLY A 123 4.75 -7.98 -10.94
N ILE A 124 4.02 -7.37 -11.88
CA ILE A 124 2.58 -7.11 -11.75
C ILE A 124 1.78 -8.42 -11.64
N ALA A 125 2.10 -9.41 -12.45
CA ALA A 125 1.45 -10.72 -12.40
C ALA A 125 1.68 -11.42 -11.04
N ILE A 126 2.87 -11.32 -10.48
CA ILE A 126 3.20 -11.84 -9.13
C ILE A 126 2.35 -11.13 -8.08
N ILE A 127 2.27 -9.80 -8.09
CA ILE A 127 1.47 -9.04 -7.14
C ILE A 127 0.00 -9.45 -7.20
N ARG A 128 -0.55 -9.58 -8.40
CA ARG A 128 -1.94 -10.03 -8.60
C ARG A 128 -2.18 -11.43 -8.05
N SER A 129 -1.24 -12.34 -8.24
CA SER A 129 -1.37 -13.73 -7.77
C SER A 129 -1.32 -13.86 -6.26
N LEU A 130 -0.65 -12.92 -5.57
CA LEU A 130 -0.45 -12.92 -4.12
C LEU A 130 -1.50 -12.10 -3.36
N SER A 131 -2.32 -11.33 -4.05
CA SER A 131 -3.32 -10.45 -3.45
C SER A 131 -4.74 -10.88 -3.80
N ASP A 132 -5.70 -10.51 -2.96
CA ASP A 132 -7.12 -10.74 -3.17
C ASP A 132 -7.77 -9.62 -3.98
N GLU A 133 -7.26 -8.39 -3.82
CA GLU A 133 -7.67 -7.22 -4.58
C GLU A 133 -6.45 -6.50 -5.14
N PHE A 134 -6.57 -5.99 -6.34
CA PHE A 134 -5.49 -5.30 -7.03
C PHE A 134 -6.02 -4.12 -7.83
N GLU A 135 -5.37 -2.98 -7.72
CA GLU A 135 -5.71 -1.77 -8.45
C GLU A 135 -4.44 -1.04 -8.89
N LEU A 136 -4.39 -0.70 -10.16
CA LEU A 136 -3.31 0.06 -10.77
C LEU A 136 -3.87 1.33 -11.38
N GLY A 137 -3.26 2.47 -11.11
CA GLY A 137 -3.71 3.74 -11.61
C GLY A 137 -2.70 4.86 -11.47
N GLU A 138 -3.17 6.08 -11.64
CA GLU A 138 -2.40 7.30 -11.43
C GLU A 138 -2.68 7.86 -10.04
N ARG A 139 -1.72 8.61 -9.50
CA ARG A 139 -1.95 9.38 -8.27
C ARG A 139 -3.02 10.43 -8.53
N GLU A 140 -3.86 10.67 -7.54
CA GLU A 140 -4.92 11.69 -7.61
C GLU A 140 -4.37 13.11 -7.75
N THR A 141 -3.18 13.35 -7.19
CA THR A 141 -2.52 14.68 -7.21
C THR A 141 -1.06 14.57 -7.63
N GLY A 142 -0.63 15.45 -8.56
CA GLY A 142 0.77 15.70 -8.88
C GLY A 142 1.42 14.74 -9.86
N GLY A 143 0.69 13.90 -10.56
CA GLY A 143 1.25 12.90 -11.49
C GLY A 143 1.93 11.73 -10.77
N GLY A 144 2.43 10.77 -11.52
CA GLY A 144 3.04 9.54 -10.98
C GLY A 144 2.09 8.37 -10.97
N SER A 145 2.56 7.24 -10.48
CA SER A 145 1.79 5.99 -10.44
C SER A 145 1.35 5.62 -9.03
N ARG A 146 0.28 4.87 -8.97
CA ARG A 146 -0.31 4.33 -7.75
C ARG A 146 -0.68 2.87 -7.98
N LEU A 147 -0.19 2.01 -7.12
CA LEU A 147 -0.49 0.59 -7.12
C LEU A 147 -0.99 0.20 -5.73
N ARG A 148 -2.19 -0.35 -5.66
CA ARG A 148 -2.82 -0.80 -4.42
C ARG A 148 -3.13 -2.29 -4.52
N PHE A 149 -2.81 -3.04 -3.48
CA PHE A 149 -3.12 -4.46 -3.38
C PHE A 149 -3.54 -4.79 -1.95
N VAL A 150 -4.46 -5.73 -1.83
CA VAL A 150 -5.13 -6.07 -0.57
C VAL A 150 -5.08 -7.58 -0.35
N LYS A 151 -4.80 -7.99 0.87
CA LYS A 151 -4.89 -9.37 1.35
C LYS A 151 -5.97 -9.46 2.43
N HIS A 152 -6.92 -10.35 2.23
CA HIS A 152 -7.91 -10.69 3.26
C HIS A 152 -7.27 -11.66 4.26
N LEU A 153 -7.51 -11.39 5.53
CA LEU A 153 -6.90 -12.13 6.64
C LEU A 153 -7.89 -13.14 7.27
#